data_d867cb795ce19d63ffedf06bd00403c6
#
_entry.id   d867cb795ce19d63ffedf06bd00403c6
#
_cell.length_a   1.000
_cell.length_b   1.000
_cell.length_c   1.000
_cell.angle_alpha   90.00
_cell.angle_beta   90.00
_cell.angle_gamma   90.00
#
_symmetry.space_group_name_H-M   'P 1'
#
loop_
_entity.id
_entity.type
_entity.pdbx_description
1 polymer ?
#
loop_
_entity_poly.entity_id
_entity_poly.type
_entity_poly.pdbx_seq_one_letter_code
_entity_poly.pdbx_strand_id
1 'polypeptide(L)'
;GDSRQLFTIQSISKPFVYGLALQQRGIDYVLTKVGVEPSGEAFNSIVFDERRNRPFNPMVNAGAIATTALIHGDGHDRRLACVLKMFGRLAGRLVEIDRAVVASEKATGHRNRAIAYLERNAGMIDERIDEHLDLYFEQCSALVSAKDLAVMAATLANNGLNPLTGERAIEESYVKNVLSVMHSCGMYDYAGEWGYRIGLAAKSGVGGGIVAVLPGQFGIGTFSPLLDPQGNSCRGIKVCEELSQRFKLHMFRVRSGAGVVVRRRSRGTTVHSKRMRSTQEQTILNRRAEAICVYELQGNLFFGALEQVFRKLAAELDSITYLILDMKRVLEIDDCAVTLLAEMEKVLAEDGKKVLLAHLPVAAGQALTERREAGWTKDGFFPDIDAALEWCEDRLIAEESADDKCEKAVVPLETMDMLAGFDANEIGLLRSIVEVAYYAPGEVIVREGDPADSLFLLAAGLVNVCLRLGDGTRQKRLATIAPGVAFGELAVFDGGTRSADVIAVLPAVCYILPLAKFDELAALHRGMRTKLLSNIGRELSARLRRADAEIRSLEE
;
A
#
# COMPACT_ATOMS: atom_id res chain seq x y z
N GLY A 1 15.87 19.03 -11.25
CA GLY A 1 15.20 20.01 -12.11
C GLY A 1 13.98 20.60 -11.43
N ASP A 2 13.50 21.75 -11.90
CA ASP A 2 12.31 22.38 -11.33
C ASP A 2 11.04 21.81 -11.97
N SER A 3 10.33 20.94 -11.26
CA SER A 3 9.07 20.36 -11.73
C SER A 3 7.90 21.36 -11.81
N ARG A 4 8.07 22.58 -11.29
CA ARG A 4 7.06 23.65 -11.27
C ARG A 4 7.29 24.71 -12.34
N GLN A 5 8.37 24.61 -13.13
CA GLN A 5 8.62 25.51 -14.25
C GLN A 5 7.42 25.48 -15.22
N LEU A 6 6.81 26.65 -15.47
CA LEU A 6 5.71 26.77 -16.41
C LEU A 6 6.19 26.78 -17.86
N PHE A 7 5.41 26.15 -18.73
CA PHE A 7 5.56 26.15 -20.18
C PHE A 7 4.20 25.97 -20.84
N THR A 8 4.09 26.27 -22.13
CA THR A 8 2.83 26.09 -22.85
C THR A 8 2.59 24.62 -23.19
N ILE A 9 1.37 24.14 -22.92
CA ILE A 9 0.97 22.72 -23.07
C ILE A 9 1.08 22.22 -24.51
N GLN A 10 0.87 23.08 -25.49
CA GLN A 10 0.93 22.79 -26.92
C GLN A 10 0.07 21.56 -27.29
N SER A 11 0.58 20.66 -28.11
CA SER A 11 -0.15 19.48 -28.59
C SER A 11 -0.52 18.49 -27.49
N ILE A 12 -0.02 18.63 -26.26
CA ILE A 12 -0.47 17.81 -25.13
C ILE A 12 -1.92 18.14 -24.74
N SER A 13 -2.45 19.31 -25.13
CA SER A 13 -3.85 19.68 -24.94
C SER A 13 -4.84 18.78 -25.68
N LYS A 14 -4.42 18.19 -26.80
CA LYS A 14 -5.28 17.47 -27.75
C LYS A 14 -6.06 16.29 -27.14
N PRO A 15 -5.46 15.33 -26.42
CA PRO A 15 -6.19 14.22 -25.84
C PRO A 15 -7.24 14.67 -24.82
N PHE A 16 -6.96 15.71 -24.07
CA PHE A 16 -7.90 16.23 -23.07
C PHE A 16 -9.11 16.89 -23.74
N VAL A 17 -8.89 17.73 -24.76
CA VAL A 17 -9.98 18.35 -25.52
C VAL A 17 -10.78 17.30 -26.30
N TYR A 18 -10.14 16.25 -26.81
CA TYR A 18 -10.83 15.11 -27.38
C TYR A 18 -11.74 14.41 -26.36
N GLY A 19 -11.25 14.18 -25.13
CA GLY A 19 -12.08 13.67 -24.04
C GLY A 19 -13.29 14.57 -23.73
N LEU A 20 -13.11 15.89 -23.74
CA LEU A 20 -14.21 16.85 -23.58
C LEU A 20 -15.23 16.77 -24.72
N ALA A 21 -14.76 16.66 -25.98
CA ALA A 21 -15.65 16.53 -27.13
C ALA A 21 -16.45 15.20 -27.06
N LEU A 22 -15.83 14.09 -26.68
CA LEU A 22 -16.52 12.82 -26.46
C LEU A 22 -17.61 12.96 -25.39
N GLN A 23 -17.32 13.62 -24.29
CA GLN A 23 -18.25 13.82 -23.19
C GLN A 23 -19.45 14.71 -23.57
N GLN A 24 -19.22 15.72 -24.41
CA GLN A 24 -20.24 16.65 -24.81
C GLN A 24 -21.11 16.18 -26.00
N ARG A 25 -20.54 15.38 -26.89
CA ARG A 25 -21.17 14.98 -28.17
C ARG A 25 -21.45 13.48 -28.30
N GLY A 26 -20.82 12.64 -27.47
CA GLY A 26 -20.87 11.21 -27.63
C GLY A 26 -19.90 10.67 -28.70
N ILE A 27 -19.53 9.39 -28.57
CA ILE A 27 -18.53 8.73 -29.41
C ILE A 27 -18.95 8.73 -30.89
N ASP A 28 -20.18 8.30 -31.19
CA ASP A 28 -20.65 8.10 -32.56
C ASP A 28 -20.64 9.43 -33.35
N TYR A 29 -21.05 10.51 -32.73
CA TYR A 29 -21.03 11.83 -33.37
C TYR A 29 -19.59 12.30 -33.63
N VAL A 30 -18.71 12.21 -32.64
CA VAL A 30 -17.31 12.61 -32.81
C VAL A 30 -16.63 11.79 -33.92
N LEU A 31 -16.91 10.49 -34.01
CA LEU A 31 -16.41 9.63 -35.09
C LEU A 31 -16.90 10.03 -36.49
N THR A 32 -17.99 10.74 -36.62
CA THR A 32 -18.38 11.28 -37.95
C THR A 32 -17.48 12.44 -38.40
N LYS A 33 -16.79 13.11 -37.46
CA LYS A 33 -15.95 14.29 -37.71
C LYS A 33 -14.45 14.00 -37.67
N VAL A 34 -14.01 13.08 -36.83
CA VAL A 34 -12.59 12.73 -36.61
C VAL A 34 -12.45 11.22 -36.51
N GLY A 35 -11.49 10.64 -37.21
CA GLY A 35 -11.13 9.23 -37.11
C GLY A 35 -10.31 8.93 -35.85
N VAL A 36 -9.78 7.69 -35.78
CA VAL A 36 -8.94 7.21 -34.68
C VAL A 36 -7.71 6.44 -35.18
N GLU A 37 -7.48 6.45 -36.48
CA GLU A 37 -6.42 5.65 -37.12
C GLU A 37 -5.10 6.42 -37.17
N PRO A 38 -3.95 5.75 -37.00
CA PRO A 38 -2.64 6.33 -37.29
C PRO A 38 -2.55 6.76 -38.76
N SER A 39 -2.02 7.95 -39.04
CA SER A 39 -1.90 8.44 -40.42
C SER A 39 -0.61 8.00 -41.12
N GLY A 40 0.44 7.70 -40.36
CA GLY A 40 1.79 7.52 -40.89
C GLY A 40 2.42 8.79 -41.45
N GLU A 41 1.75 9.93 -41.31
CA GLU A 41 2.14 11.24 -41.83
C GLU A 41 2.59 12.17 -40.69
N ALA A 42 3.35 13.21 -41.04
CA ALA A 42 3.72 14.24 -40.08
C ALA A 42 2.50 14.89 -39.42
N PHE A 43 2.59 15.22 -38.12
CA PHE A 43 1.46 15.73 -37.31
C PHE A 43 0.78 16.98 -37.85
N ASN A 44 1.45 17.73 -38.73
CA ASN A 44 0.96 18.93 -39.38
C ASN A 44 0.66 18.70 -40.87
N SER A 45 0.55 17.45 -41.31
CA SER A 45 0.15 17.09 -42.67
C SER A 45 -1.28 17.57 -42.99
N ILE A 46 -1.52 17.89 -44.26
CA ILE A 46 -2.82 18.36 -44.79
C ILE A 46 -3.56 17.19 -45.47
N VAL A 47 -3.38 15.97 -45.00
CA VAL A 47 -3.99 14.76 -45.58
C VAL A 47 -5.18 14.33 -44.73
N PHE A 48 -6.30 14.02 -45.42
CA PHE A 48 -7.50 13.41 -44.83
C PHE A 48 -7.63 11.95 -45.24
N ASP A 49 -8.41 11.19 -44.46
CA ASP A 49 -8.87 9.86 -44.85
C ASP A 49 -9.70 9.97 -46.13
N GLU A 50 -9.18 9.50 -47.23
CA GLU A 50 -9.81 9.57 -48.54
C GLU A 50 -11.19 8.88 -48.61
N ARG A 51 -11.41 7.86 -47.80
CA ARG A 51 -12.67 7.10 -47.78
C ARG A 51 -13.81 7.86 -47.09
N ARG A 52 -13.49 8.65 -46.07
CA ARG A 52 -14.46 9.34 -45.22
C ARG A 52 -14.32 10.86 -45.24
N ASN A 53 -13.35 11.36 -45.97
CA ASN A 53 -13.02 12.79 -46.12
C ASN A 53 -12.97 13.55 -44.79
N ARG A 54 -12.32 12.93 -43.76
CA ARG A 54 -12.18 13.46 -42.41
C ARG A 54 -10.73 13.30 -41.91
N PRO A 55 -10.30 14.06 -40.89
CA PRO A 55 -8.99 13.85 -40.25
C PRO A 55 -8.83 12.42 -39.71
N PHE A 56 -7.61 11.86 -39.82
CA PHE A 56 -7.29 10.50 -39.39
C PHE A 56 -7.51 10.26 -37.88
N ASN A 57 -7.05 11.20 -37.04
CA ASN A 57 -7.18 11.09 -35.58
C ASN A 57 -7.04 12.46 -34.89
N PRO A 58 -7.49 12.59 -33.63
CA PRO A 58 -7.48 13.88 -32.91
C PRO A 58 -6.08 14.33 -32.45
N MET A 59 -5.03 13.55 -32.67
CA MET A 59 -3.65 13.88 -32.24
C MET A 59 -2.85 14.64 -33.30
N VAL A 60 -3.29 14.61 -34.57
CA VAL A 60 -2.78 15.48 -35.64
C VAL A 60 -3.49 16.83 -35.63
N ASN A 61 -2.91 17.86 -36.26
CA ASN A 61 -3.47 19.22 -36.20
C ASN A 61 -4.88 19.29 -36.81
N ALA A 62 -5.11 18.66 -37.95
CA ALA A 62 -6.44 18.62 -38.56
C ALA A 62 -7.49 18.04 -37.57
N GLY A 63 -7.24 16.84 -37.03
CA GLY A 63 -8.17 16.24 -36.09
C GLY A 63 -8.35 17.03 -34.80
N ALA A 64 -7.32 17.73 -34.34
CA ALA A 64 -7.42 18.59 -33.15
C ALA A 64 -8.28 19.84 -33.42
N ILE A 65 -8.16 20.50 -34.59
CA ILE A 65 -8.98 21.64 -34.98
C ILE A 65 -10.44 21.20 -35.11
N ALA A 66 -10.71 20.11 -35.84
CA ALA A 66 -12.04 19.54 -35.95
C ALA A 66 -12.65 19.19 -34.57
N THR A 67 -11.86 18.58 -33.68
CA THR A 67 -12.29 18.26 -32.30
C THR A 67 -12.62 19.52 -31.49
N THR A 68 -11.77 20.55 -31.58
CA THR A 68 -11.99 21.85 -30.91
C THR A 68 -13.26 22.51 -31.38
N ALA A 69 -13.59 22.40 -32.67
CA ALA A 69 -14.84 22.91 -33.22
C ALA A 69 -16.11 22.27 -32.63
N LEU A 70 -16.00 21.06 -32.07
CA LEU A 70 -17.11 20.33 -31.42
C LEU A 70 -17.45 20.81 -30.02
N ILE A 71 -16.58 21.61 -29.38
CA ILE A 71 -16.80 22.07 -27.99
C ILE A 71 -18.00 22.98 -27.89
N HIS A 72 -18.91 22.68 -26.98
CA HIS A 72 -20.14 23.42 -26.75
C HIS A 72 -19.87 24.77 -26.06
N GLY A 73 -20.68 25.75 -26.41
CA GLY A 73 -20.75 27.07 -25.78
C GLY A 73 -21.34 28.12 -26.74
N ASP A 74 -22.16 29.04 -26.22
CA ASP A 74 -22.67 30.17 -26.95
C ASP A 74 -21.59 31.25 -27.01
N GLY A 75 -20.81 31.24 -28.11
CA GLY A 75 -19.70 32.15 -28.35
C GLY A 75 -18.36 31.64 -27.78
N HIS A 76 -17.32 32.35 -28.19
CA HIS A 76 -15.91 31.98 -27.92
C HIS A 76 -15.59 31.83 -26.43
N ASP A 77 -15.99 32.84 -25.62
CA ASP A 77 -15.62 32.88 -24.19
C ASP A 77 -16.18 31.69 -23.38
N ARG A 78 -17.41 31.25 -23.69
CA ARG A 78 -18.01 30.08 -23.01
C ARG A 78 -17.31 28.78 -23.41
N ARG A 79 -16.92 28.63 -24.67
CA ARG A 79 -16.18 27.47 -25.17
C ARG A 79 -14.80 27.42 -24.53
N LEU A 80 -14.09 28.54 -24.45
CA LEU A 80 -12.82 28.65 -23.77
C LEU A 80 -12.93 28.32 -22.27
N ALA A 81 -13.96 28.83 -21.62
CA ALA A 81 -14.23 28.54 -20.22
C ALA A 81 -14.44 27.03 -19.97
N CYS A 82 -15.12 26.32 -20.91
CA CYS A 82 -15.29 24.87 -20.83
C CYS A 82 -13.92 24.12 -20.88
N VAL A 83 -13.04 24.53 -21.81
CA VAL A 83 -11.70 23.94 -21.96
C VAL A 83 -10.85 24.20 -20.70
N LEU A 84 -10.80 25.45 -20.24
CA LEU A 84 -9.99 25.81 -19.06
C LEU A 84 -10.53 25.17 -17.78
N LYS A 85 -11.85 25.06 -17.62
CA LYS A 85 -12.47 24.35 -16.51
C LYS A 85 -12.05 22.87 -16.47
N MET A 86 -12.02 22.22 -17.62
CA MET A 86 -11.56 20.83 -17.70
C MET A 86 -10.06 20.72 -17.39
N PHE A 87 -9.22 21.58 -17.95
CA PHE A 87 -7.79 21.61 -17.64
C PHE A 87 -7.56 21.84 -16.13
N GLY A 88 -8.34 22.75 -15.53
CA GLY A 88 -8.27 23.00 -14.09
C GLY A 88 -8.63 21.78 -13.25
N ARG A 89 -9.68 21.04 -13.62
CA ARG A 89 -10.06 19.78 -12.95
C ARG A 89 -9.00 18.69 -13.12
N LEU A 90 -8.41 18.61 -14.31
CA LEU A 90 -7.34 17.64 -14.59
C LEU A 90 -6.08 17.96 -13.79
N ALA A 91 -5.65 19.24 -13.74
CA ALA A 91 -4.42 19.68 -13.05
C ALA A 91 -4.60 19.87 -11.53
N GLY A 92 -5.84 20.00 -11.05
CA GLY A 92 -6.15 20.30 -9.65
C GLY A 92 -5.88 21.77 -9.26
N ARG A 93 -5.76 22.68 -10.24
CA ARG A 93 -5.58 24.13 -10.06
C ARG A 93 -6.13 24.91 -11.26
N LEU A 94 -6.30 26.21 -11.10
CA LEU A 94 -6.61 27.09 -12.24
C LEU A 94 -5.42 27.12 -13.22
N VAL A 95 -5.74 27.02 -14.52
CA VAL A 95 -4.77 27.04 -15.61
C VAL A 95 -4.94 28.37 -16.37
N GLU A 96 -3.84 29.09 -16.52
CA GLU A 96 -3.78 30.37 -17.23
C GLU A 96 -3.31 30.17 -18.66
N ILE A 97 -3.53 31.17 -19.50
CA ILE A 97 -3.10 31.19 -20.92
C ILE A 97 -1.97 32.20 -21.10
N ASP A 98 -0.93 31.80 -21.81
CA ASP A 98 0.10 32.70 -22.28
C ASP A 98 -0.39 33.50 -23.49
N ARG A 99 -0.78 34.76 -23.25
CA ARG A 99 -1.32 35.66 -24.27
C ARG A 99 -0.29 36.03 -25.33
N ALA A 100 1.00 36.05 -25.02
CA ALA A 100 2.06 36.31 -25.97
C ALA A 100 2.21 35.15 -26.97
N VAL A 101 2.13 33.91 -26.47
CA VAL A 101 2.14 32.73 -27.33
C VAL A 101 0.88 32.67 -28.21
N VAL A 102 -0.31 32.98 -27.67
CA VAL A 102 -1.54 33.06 -28.48
C VAL A 102 -1.38 34.05 -29.63
N ALA A 103 -0.84 35.24 -29.35
CA ALA A 103 -0.63 36.25 -30.39
C ALA A 103 0.36 35.78 -31.48
N SER A 104 1.43 35.10 -31.08
CA SER A 104 2.40 34.49 -31.99
C SER A 104 1.80 33.38 -32.85
N GLU A 105 1.04 32.45 -32.24
CA GLU A 105 0.34 31.38 -32.96
C GLU A 105 -0.68 31.93 -33.98
N LYS A 106 -1.42 32.98 -33.60
CA LYS A 106 -2.34 33.68 -34.51
C LYS A 106 -1.59 34.34 -35.67
N ALA A 107 -0.45 34.94 -35.44
CA ALA A 107 0.34 35.61 -36.49
C ALA A 107 0.99 34.61 -37.46
N THR A 108 1.46 33.46 -36.99
CA THR A 108 2.24 32.51 -37.77
C THR A 108 1.48 31.25 -38.20
N GLY A 109 0.25 31.05 -37.74
CA GLY A 109 -0.57 29.85 -37.91
C GLY A 109 -1.15 29.62 -39.32
N HIS A 110 -0.44 30.01 -40.39
CA HIS A 110 -0.91 29.90 -41.76
C HIS A 110 -1.28 28.47 -42.18
N ARG A 111 -0.52 27.48 -41.74
CA ARG A 111 -0.79 26.07 -42.05
C ARG A 111 -2.08 25.57 -41.36
N ASN A 112 -2.31 25.96 -40.12
CA ASN A 112 -3.52 25.61 -39.38
C ASN A 112 -4.78 26.29 -40.02
N ARG A 113 -4.64 27.52 -40.55
CA ARG A 113 -5.71 28.16 -41.34
C ARG A 113 -6.01 27.38 -42.61
N ALA A 114 -4.99 26.99 -43.39
CA ALA A 114 -5.18 26.16 -44.59
C ALA A 114 -5.93 24.84 -44.27
N ILE A 115 -5.56 24.18 -43.18
CA ILE A 115 -6.22 22.96 -42.68
C ILE A 115 -7.70 23.27 -42.36
N ALA A 116 -7.99 24.31 -41.59
CA ALA A 116 -9.36 24.65 -41.18
C ALA A 116 -10.25 24.99 -42.38
N TYR A 117 -9.73 25.68 -43.41
CA TYR A 117 -10.47 25.92 -44.65
C TYR A 117 -10.78 24.62 -45.41
N LEU A 118 -9.85 23.67 -45.45
CA LEU A 118 -10.11 22.35 -46.03
C LEU A 118 -11.15 21.55 -45.23
N GLU A 119 -11.09 21.61 -43.91
CA GLU A 119 -12.09 20.98 -43.02
C GLU A 119 -13.48 21.58 -43.22
N ARG A 120 -13.56 22.90 -43.39
CA ARG A 120 -14.81 23.58 -43.74
C ARG A 120 -15.36 23.08 -45.09
N ASN A 121 -14.49 23.00 -46.11
CA ASN A 121 -14.87 22.46 -47.42
C ASN A 121 -15.35 21.01 -47.36
N ALA A 122 -14.74 20.19 -46.47
CA ALA A 122 -15.12 18.80 -46.24
C ALA A 122 -16.39 18.65 -45.34
N GLY A 123 -16.93 19.74 -44.83
CA GLY A 123 -18.09 19.72 -43.91
C GLY A 123 -17.79 19.22 -42.52
N MET A 124 -16.52 19.20 -42.12
CA MET A 124 -16.09 18.76 -40.75
C MET A 124 -16.35 19.85 -39.70
N ILE A 125 -16.11 21.12 -40.06
CA ILE A 125 -16.37 22.27 -39.20
C ILE A 125 -17.35 23.24 -39.85
N ASP A 126 -17.96 24.12 -39.08
CA ASP A 126 -18.89 25.15 -39.57
C ASP A 126 -18.14 26.43 -40.04
N GLU A 127 -18.90 27.50 -40.33
CA GLU A 127 -18.37 28.74 -40.93
C GLU A 127 -17.54 29.60 -39.96
N ARG A 128 -17.55 29.30 -38.69
CA ARG A 128 -16.82 30.06 -37.65
C ARG A 128 -15.33 29.69 -37.58
N ILE A 129 -14.65 29.63 -38.74
CA ILE A 129 -13.29 29.15 -38.91
C ILE A 129 -12.33 29.87 -37.95
N ASP A 130 -12.36 31.19 -37.91
CA ASP A 130 -11.48 32.00 -37.08
C ASP A 130 -11.73 31.77 -35.58
N GLU A 131 -12.99 31.61 -35.16
CA GLU A 131 -13.34 31.31 -33.79
C GLU A 131 -12.81 29.91 -33.36
N HIS A 132 -12.92 28.93 -34.25
CA HIS A 132 -12.40 27.59 -33.98
C HIS A 132 -10.86 27.58 -33.85
N LEU A 133 -10.19 28.32 -34.72
CA LEU A 133 -8.74 28.47 -34.68
C LEU A 133 -8.28 29.26 -33.47
N ASP A 134 -8.96 30.31 -33.10
CA ASP A 134 -8.68 31.12 -31.91
C ASP A 134 -8.73 30.23 -30.65
N LEU A 135 -9.81 29.45 -30.50
CA LEU A 135 -9.93 28.48 -29.39
C LEU A 135 -8.81 27.41 -29.42
N TYR A 136 -8.44 26.91 -30.62
CA TYR A 136 -7.37 25.97 -30.79
C TYR A 136 -6.01 26.55 -30.36
N PHE A 137 -5.70 27.79 -30.74
CA PHE A 137 -4.47 28.45 -30.33
C PHE A 137 -4.43 28.74 -28.82
N GLU A 138 -5.55 29.14 -28.23
CA GLU A 138 -5.63 29.36 -26.78
C GLU A 138 -5.49 28.09 -25.97
N GLN A 139 -6.09 26.97 -26.37
CA GLN A 139 -5.89 25.70 -25.69
C GLN A 139 -4.44 25.23 -25.75
N CYS A 140 -3.72 25.45 -26.87
CA CYS A 140 -2.31 25.12 -27.02
C CYS A 140 -1.40 26.01 -26.15
N SER A 141 -1.84 27.24 -25.88
CA SER A 141 -1.09 28.24 -25.10
C SER A 141 -1.37 28.19 -23.59
N ALA A 142 -2.09 27.19 -23.10
CA ALA A 142 -2.33 26.99 -21.67
C ALA A 142 -1.02 26.67 -20.92
N LEU A 143 -0.79 27.33 -19.78
CA LEU A 143 0.42 27.22 -18.98
C LEU A 143 0.33 26.07 -17.97
N VAL A 144 1.21 25.10 -18.14
CA VAL A 144 1.33 23.93 -17.27
C VAL A 144 2.79 23.71 -16.86
N SER A 145 3.00 22.94 -15.81
CA SER A 145 4.30 22.44 -15.36
C SER A 145 4.39 20.92 -15.54
N ALA A 146 5.58 20.35 -15.37
CA ALA A 146 5.74 18.89 -15.37
C ALA A 146 4.91 18.25 -14.27
N LYS A 147 4.78 18.89 -13.10
CA LYS A 147 3.90 18.43 -12.02
C LYS A 147 2.43 18.43 -12.45
N ASP A 148 1.96 19.48 -13.10
CA ASP A 148 0.57 19.53 -13.59
C ASP A 148 0.30 18.43 -14.61
N LEU A 149 1.23 18.22 -15.56
CA LEU A 149 1.11 17.11 -16.52
C LEU A 149 1.05 15.74 -15.84
N ALA A 150 1.85 15.52 -14.78
CA ALA A 150 1.79 14.28 -14.01
C ALA A 150 0.43 14.09 -13.32
N VAL A 151 -0.16 15.16 -12.76
CA VAL A 151 -1.52 15.12 -12.16
C VAL A 151 -2.60 14.89 -13.21
N MET A 152 -2.51 15.57 -14.37
CA MET A 152 -3.42 15.36 -15.50
C MET A 152 -3.35 13.92 -16.02
N ALA A 153 -2.15 13.35 -16.12
CA ALA A 153 -1.93 11.95 -16.48
C ALA A 153 -2.49 11.00 -15.42
N ALA A 154 -2.26 11.27 -14.14
CA ALA A 154 -2.79 10.49 -13.03
C ALA A 154 -4.32 10.52 -12.98
N THR A 155 -4.93 11.62 -13.36
CA THR A 155 -6.40 11.74 -13.51
C THR A 155 -6.91 10.78 -14.59
N LEU A 156 -6.24 10.67 -15.74
CA LEU A 156 -6.59 9.68 -16.76
C LEU A 156 -6.32 8.25 -16.26
N ALA A 157 -5.18 8.01 -15.58
CA ALA A 157 -4.88 6.71 -15.00
C ALA A 157 -5.92 6.26 -13.97
N ASN A 158 -6.55 7.21 -13.27
CA ASN A 158 -7.60 6.99 -12.27
C ASN A 158 -9.02 7.16 -12.85
N ASN A 159 -9.24 6.69 -14.06
CA ASN A 159 -10.55 6.70 -14.74
C ASN A 159 -11.22 8.08 -14.78
N GLY A 160 -10.45 9.13 -14.96
CA GLY A 160 -10.94 10.50 -15.08
C GLY A 160 -11.24 11.23 -13.77
N LEU A 161 -10.95 10.61 -12.63
CA LEU A 161 -11.08 11.20 -11.29
C LEU A 161 -9.73 11.74 -10.83
N ASN A 162 -9.62 13.03 -10.54
CA ASN A 162 -8.38 13.64 -10.07
C ASN A 162 -8.01 13.09 -8.68
N PRO A 163 -6.84 12.46 -8.51
CA PRO A 163 -6.48 11.83 -7.24
C PRO A 163 -6.17 12.81 -6.10
N LEU A 164 -5.93 14.10 -6.41
CA LEU A 164 -5.63 15.12 -5.40
C LEU A 164 -6.88 15.84 -4.92
N THR A 165 -7.83 16.12 -5.83
CA THR A 165 -9.02 16.91 -5.51
C THR A 165 -10.28 16.08 -5.33
N GLY A 166 -10.31 14.84 -5.84
CA GLY A 166 -11.50 14.01 -5.89
C GLY A 166 -12.54 14.46 -6.93
N GLU A 167 -12.22 15.46 -7.76
CA GLU A 167 -13.12 15.93 -8.81
C GLU A 167 -13.03 15.07 -10.07
N ARG A 168 -14.17 14.78 -10.68
CA ARG A 168 -14.23 14.11 -11.97
C ARG A 168 -14.01 15.12 -13.10
N ALA A 169 -12.93 14.93 -13.85
CA ALA A 169 -12.59 15.77 -14.99
C ALA A 169 -13.13 15.20 -16.31
N ILE A 170 -13.07 13.88 -16.49
CA ILE A 170 -13.58 13.15 -17.66
C ILE A 170 -14.40 11.95 -17.16
N GLU A 171 -15.54 11.68 -17.80
CA GLU A 171 -16.34 10.49 -17.50
C GLU A 171 -15.57 9.20 -17.81
N GLU A 172 -15.64 8.24 -16.90
CA GLU A 172 -14.91 6.97 -16.98
C GLU A 172 -15.09 6.26 -18.31
N SER A 173 -16.33 6.27 -18.84
CA SER A 173 -16.69 5.61 -20.10
C SER A 173 -15.86 6.09 -21.30
N TYR A 174 -15.33 7.32 -21.27
CA TYR A 174 -14.55 7.91 -22.36
C TYR A 174 -13.04 7.82 -22.18
N VAL A 175 -12.54 7.55 -20.96
CA VAL A 175 -11.11 7.50 -20.67
C VAL A 175 -10.39 6.45 -21.53
N LYS A 176 -10.99 5.27 -21.69
CA LYS A 176 -10.42 4.22 -22.55
C LYS A 176 -10.22 4.67 -24.00
N ASN A 177 -11.14 5.47 -24.55
CA ASN A 177 -11.06 5.99 -25.92
C ASN A 177 -9.93 7.01 -26.05
N VAL A 178 -9.77 7.91 -25.07
CA VAL A 178 -8.66 8.88 -25.03
C VAL A 178 -7.31 8.15 -24.96
N LEU A 179 -7.17 7.20 -24.04
CA LEU A 179 -5.93 6.43 -23.86
C LEU A 179 -5.57 5.57 -25.07
N SER A 180 -6.56 4.97 -25.74
CA SER A 180 -6.33 4.18 -26.96
C SER A 180 -5.75 5.04 -28.09
N VAL A 181 -6.29 6.23 -28.31
CA VAL A 181 -5.76 7.14 -29.35
C VAL A 181 -4.43 7.78 -28.94
N MET A 182 -4.21 8.04 -27.64
CA MET A 182 -2.90 8.45 -27.15
C MET A 182 -1.85 7.37 -27.41
N HIS A 183 -2.19 6.10 -27.21
CA HIS A 183 -1.26 4.99 -27.42
C HIS A 183 -0.87 4.85 -28.90
N SER A 184 -1.84 4.87 -29.82
CA SER A 184 -1.60 4.62 -31.24
C SER A 184 -1.11 5.85 -32.02
N CYS A 185 -1.42 7.08 -31.57
CA CYS A 185 -1.21 8.30 -32.36
C CYS A 185 -0.52 9.44 -31.59
N GLY A 186 -0.25 9.28 -30.29
CA GLY A 186 0.12 10.41 -29.43
C GLY A 186 1.55 10.91 -29.59
N MET A 187 2.46 10.08 -30.11
CA MET A 187 3.89 10.39 -30.23
C MET A 187 4.32 10.69 -31.68
N TYR A 188 3.39 11.20 -32.49
CA TYR A 188 3.62 11.51 -33.91
C TYR A 188 4.12 10.26 -34.68
N ASP A 189 5.09 10.44 -35.57
CA ASP A 189 5.68 9.34 -36.37
C ASP A 189 6.50 8.38 -35.50
N TYR A 190 6.76 8.72 -34.24
CA TYR A 190 7.46 7.87 -33.27
C TYR A 190 6.49 6.96 -32.47
N ALA A 191 5.18 7.02 -32.71
CA ALA A 191 4.19 6.28 -31.89
C ALA A 191 4.39 4.76 -31.90
N GLY A 192 4.78 4.18 -33.04
CA GLY A 192 5.06 2.75 -33.15
C GLY A 192 6.27 2.32 -32.32
N GLU A 193 7.39 3.04 -32.45
CA GLU A 193 8.61 2.77 -31.69
C GLU A 193 8.42 3.05 -30.20
N TRP A 194 7.69 4.08 -29.84
CA TRP A 194 7.27 4.36 -28.46
C TRP A 194 6.46 3.20 -27.85
N GLY A 195 5.45 2.71 -28.59
CA GLY A 195 4.65 1.56 -28.18
C GLY A 195 5.46 0.29 -27.97
N TYR A 196 6.48 0.07 -28.84
CA TYR A 196 7.36 -1.09 -28.76
C TYR A 196 8.38 -1.02 -27.60
N ARG A 197 9.02 0.15 -27.36
CA ARG A 197 10.08 0.30 -26.36
C ARG A 197 9.57 0.64 -24.98
N ILE A 198 8.55 1.51 -24.91
CA ILE A 198 8.09 2.15 -23.66
C ILE A 198 6.73 1.61 -23.24
N GLY A 199 5.81 1.46 -24.21
CA GLY A 199 4.51 0.78 -23.99
C GLY A 199 3.55 1.51 -23.06
N LEU A 200 3.59 2.84 -23.01
CA LEU A 200 2.65 3.68 -22.26
C LEU A 200 1.78 4.48 -23.23
N ALA A 201 0.53 4.76 -22.86
CA ALA A 201 -0.27 5.73 -23.59
C ALA A 201 0.32 7.12 -23.36
N ALA A 202 0.67 7.87 -24.42
CA ALA A 202 1.38 9.13 -24.25
C ALA A 202 0.97 10.20 -25.26
N LYS A 203 1.29 11.47 -24.95
CA LYS A 203 1.22 12.60 -25.89
C LYS A 203 2.40 13.54 -25.72
N SER A 204 3.04 13.86 -26.83
CA SER A 204 4.14 14.81 -26.93
C SER A 204 3.65 16.18 -27.38
N GLY A 205 4.36 17.23 -26.97
CA GLY A 205 4.14 18.61 -27.39
C GLY A 205 5.45 19.30 -27.78
N VAL A 206 5.40 20.10 -28.84
CA VAL A 206 6.57 20.86 -29.36
C VAL A 206 7.12 21.90 -28.36
N GLY A 207 6.45 22.13 -27.24
CA GLY A 207 6.97 22.89 -26.10
C GLY A 207 8.05 22.12 -25.30
N GLY A 208 8.27 20.82 -25.57
CA GLY A 208 9.23 19.97 -24.87
C GLY A 208 8.61 19.15 -23.74
N GLY A 209 7.28 19.12 -23.62
CA GLY A 209 6.55 18.29 -22.66
C GLY A 209 6.19 16.92 -23.22
N ILE A 210 6.11 15.92 -22.33
CA ILE A 210 5.48 14.62 -22.60
C ILE A 210 4.60 14.28 -21.40
N VAL A 211 3.37 13.88 -21.68
CA VAL A 211 2.45 13.25 -20.74
C VAL A 211 2.36 11.77 -21.08
N ALA A 212 2.55 10.87 -20.09
CA ALA A 212 2.41 9.43 -20.28
C ALA A 212 1.56 8.82 -19.16
N VAL A 213 0.78 7.80 -19.50
CA VAL A 213 -0.24 7.21 -18.62
C VAL A 213 -0.08 5.69 -18.59
N LEU A 214 -0.01 5.12 -17.41
CA LEU A 214 -0.21 3.70 -17.18
C LEU A 214 -1.57 3.51 -16.49
N PRO A 215 -2.60 2.99 -17.20
CA PRO A 215 -3.94 2.88 -16.67
C PRO A 215 -4.01 2.12 -15.35
N GLY A 216 -4.78 2.64 -14.39
CA GLY A 216 -4.96 2.03 -13.07
C GLY A 216 -3.75 2.14 -12.13
N GLN A 217 -2.67 2.81 -12.53
CA GLN A 217 -1.45 2.87 -11.71
C GLN A 217 -0.94 4.30 -11.49
N PHE A 218 -0.45 4.99 -12.52
CA PHE A 218 0.08 6.35 -12.36
C PHE A 218 0.20 7.12 -13.66
N GLY A 219 0.50 8.42 -13.53
CA GLY A 219 0.80 9.32 -14.64
C GLY A 219 2.20 9.91 -14.53
N ILE A 220 2.82 10.14 -15.69
CA ILE A 220 4.13 10.77 -15.83
C ILE A 220 3.97 12.09 -16.57
N GLY A 221 4.58 13.16 -16.06
CA GLY A 221 4.74 14.44 -16.72
C GLY A 221 6.23 14.80 -16.81
N THR A 222 6.74 15.10 -18.00
CA THR A 222 8.12 15.57 -18.20
C THR A 222 8.14 16.88 -18.95
N PHE A 223 9.19 17.67 -18.73
CA PHE A 223 9.47 18.88 -19.49
C PHE A 223 10.96 19.03 -19.76
N SER A 224 11.33 19.07 -21.03
CA SER A 224 12.68 19.40 -21.50
C SER A 224 12.62 19.90 -22.95
N PRO A 225 13.02 21.14 -23.24
CA PRO A 225 12.76 21.83 -24.50
C PRO A 225 13.60 21.33 -25.70
N LEU A 226 14.65 20.50 -25.51
CA LEU A 226 15.40 19.95 -26.65
C LEU A 226 14.57 18.87 -27.35
N LEU A 227 14.25 19.11 -28.63
CA LEU A 227 13.44 18.20 -29.43
C LEU A 227 14.27 17.36 -30.38
N ASP A 228 13.77 16.17 -30.72
CA ASP A 228 14.26 15.34 -31.82
C ASP A 228 13.72 15.82 -33.20
N PRO A 229 14.14 15.20 -34.31
CA PRO A 229 13.62 15.54 -35.64
C PRO A 229 12.11 15.34 -35.79
N GLN A 230 11.48 14.46 -34.98
CA GLN A 230 10.05 14.19 -34.99
C GLN A 230 9.26 15.19 -34.14
N GLY A 231 9.93 16.08 -33.39
CA GLY A 231 9.29 17.09 -32.53
C GLY A 231 9.02 16.62 -31.09
N ASN A 232 9.61 15.53 -30.64
CA ASN A 232 9.48 15.02 -29.29
C ASN A 232 10.64 15.45 -28.40
N SER A 233 10.41 15.57 -27.09
CA SER A 233 11.46 15.86 -26.12
C SER A 233 12.50 14.72 -26.03
N CYS A 234 13.73 14.96 -26.45
CA CYS A 234 14.80 13.95 -26.41
C CYS A 234 15.05 13.38 -25.01
N ARG A 235 15.07 14.25 -23.98
CA ARG A 235 15.28 13.82 -22.60
C ARG A 235 14.01 13.21 -22.02
N GLY A 236 12.84 13.74 -22.40
CA GLY A 236 11.55 13.19 -21.98
C GLY A 236 11.36 11.75 -22.43
N ILE A 237 11.72 11.42 -23.69
CA ILE A 237 11.71 10.03 -24.19
C ILE A 237 12.62 9.14 -23.34
N LYS A 238 13.88 9.54 -23.12
CA LYS A 238 14.84 8.75 -22.34
C LYS A 238 14.38 8.49 -20.91
N VAL A 239 13.79 9.51 -20.26
CA VAL A 239 13.25 9.36 -18.91
C VAL A 239 12.09 8.35 -18.91
N CYS A 240 11.16 8.45 -19.85
CA CYS A 240 10.03 7.50 -19.94
C CYS A 240 10.51 6.09 -20.27
N GLU A 241 11.54 5.94 -21.13
CA GLU A 241 12.14 4.65 -21.45
C GLU A 241 12.82 4.02 -20.23
N GLU A 242 13.66 4.77 -19.52
CA GLU A 242 14.33 4.35 -18.29
C GLU A 242 13.31 3.93 -17.21
N LEU A 243 12.29 4.76 -17.00
CA LEU A 243 11.21 4.43 -16.06
C LEU A 243 10.47 3.16 -16.48
N SER A 244 10.11 3.03 -17.77
CA SER A 244 9.40 1.85 -18.27
C SER A 244 10.22 0.57 -18.11
N GLN A 245 11.51 0.62 -18.40
CA GLN A 245 12.42 -0.54 -18.27
C GLN A 245 12.67 -0.87 -16.78
N ARG A 246 13.07 0.12 -15.99
CA ARG A 246 13.43 -0.05 -14.58
C ARG A 246 12.24 -0.51 -13.74
N PHE A 247 11.05 0.06 -13.97
CA PHE A 247 9.83 -0.27 -13.23
C PHE A 247 8.92 -1.26 -13.97
N LYS A 248 9.39 -1.82 -15.10
CA LYS A 248 8.68 -2.85 -15.86
C LYS A 248 7.24 -2.44 -16.20
N LEU A 249 7.06 -1.18 -16.66
CA LEU A 249 5.76 -0.53 -16.81
C LEU A 249 5.06 -0.76 -18.14
N HIS A 250 5.69 -1.47 -19.07
CA HIS A 250 5.13 -1.71 -20.40
C HIS A 250 3.75 -2.36 -20.31
N MET A 251 2.71 -1.75 -20.90
CA MET A 251 1.30 -2.15 -20.75
C MET A 251 0.99 -3.57 -21.25
N PHE A 252 1.74 -4.07 -22.21
CA PHE A 252 1.60 -5.45 -22.71
C PHE A 252 2.39 -6.48 -21.91
N ARG A 253 3.04 -6.09 -20.85
CA ARG A 253 3.68 -7.06 -19.96
C ARG A 253 2.59 -7.81 -19.19
N VAL A 254 2.55 -9.12 -19.36
CA VAL A 254 1.62 -10.00 -18.62
C VAL A 254 1.98 -9.92 -17.14
N ARG A 255 1.11 -9.32 -16.35
CA ARG A 255 1.18 -9.32 -14.88
C ARG A 255 0.22 -10.39 -14.40
N SER A 256 0.75 -11.47 -13.86
CA SER A 256 -0.08 -12.52 -13.27
C SER A 256 -0.79 -11.96 -12.04
N GLY A 257 -2.12 -11.79 -12.10
CA GLY A 257 -2.99 -11.55 -10.97
C GLY A 257 -3.18 -10.06 -10.59
N ALA A 258 -4.16 -9.41 -11.21
CA ALA A 258 -4.82 -8.24 -10.64
C ALA A 258 -5.80 -8.68 -9.54
N GLY A 259 -5.27 -9.23 -8.42
CA GLY A 259 -6.06 -9.54 -7.23
C GLY A 259 -5.93 -8.43 -6.19
N VAL A 260 -6.86 -8.40 -5.25
CA VAL A 260 -6.74 -7.53 -4.06
C VAL A 260 -5.46 -7.88 -3.32
N VAL A 261 -4.50 -6.97 -3.32
CA VAL A 261 -3.15 -7.21 -2.75
C VAL A 261 -3.19 -7.29 -1.22
N VAL A 262 -3.99 -6.44 -0.59
CA VAL A 262 -4.23 -6.49 0.85
C VAL A 262 -5.40 -7.44 1.09
N ARG A 263 -5.09 -8.65 1.55
CA ARG A 263 -6.10 -9.64 1.93
C ARG A 263 -6.84 -9.19 3.17
N ARG A 264 -6.08 -8.75 4.17
CA ARG A 264 -6.60 -8.40 5.49
C ARG A 264 -5.75 -7.34 6.14
N ARG A 265 -6.40 -6.50 6.91
CA ARG A 265 -5.79 -5.53 7.81
C ARG A 265 -6.28 -5.78 9.23
N SER A 266 -5.35 -5.78 10.19
CA SER A 266 -5.67 -5.96 11.61
C SER A 266 -4.87 -4.99 12.46
N ARG A 267 -5.36 -4.69 13.66
CA ARG A 267 -4.66 -3.91 14.68
C ARG A 267 -4.23 -4.82 15.83
N GLY A 268 -3.19 -4.42 16.56
CA GLY A 268 -2.73 -5.15 17.74
C GLY A 268 -3.79 -5.26 18.85
N THR A 269 -4.88 -4.48 18.78
CA THR A 269 -6.05 -4.64 19.66
C THR A 269 -6.92 -5.85 19.31
N THR A 270 -6.82 -6.37 18.08
CA THR A 270 -7.60 -7.51 17.59
C THR A 270 -6.76 -8.75 17.32
N VAL A 271 -5.45 -8.57 17.09
CA VAL A 271 -4.51 -9.67 16.82
C VAL A 271 -3.35 -9.57 17.79
N HIS A 272 -3.10 -10.63 18.54
CA HIS A 272 -2.08 -10.69 19.58
C HIS A 272 -1.09 -11.83 19.28
N SER A 273 0.10 -11.75 19.87
CA SER A 273 1.04 -12.86 19.85
C SER A 273 0.51 -14.03 20.72
N LYS A 274 1.04 -15.21 20.49
CA LYS A 274 0.78 -16.40 21.33
C LYS A 274 1.49 -16.34 22.69
N ARG A 275 2.13 -15.20 22.99
CA ARG A 275 2.78 -15.02 24.30
C ARG A 275 1.73 -14.72 25.37
N MET A 276 1.73 -15.55 26.38
CA MET A 276 0.91 -15.34 27.58
C MET A 276 1.63 -14.37 28.49
N ARG A 277 1.01 -13.21 28.71
CA ARG A 277 1.53 -12.07 29.44
C ARG A 277 0.93 -11.99 30.83
N SER A 278 1.64 -11.41 31.79
CA SER A 278 1.09 -11.06 33.10
C SER A 278 -0.03 -10.03 32.97
N THR A 279 -0.87 -9.92 33.99
CA THR A 279 -1.98 -8.94 34.03
C THR A 279 -1.46 -7.50 33.88
N GLN A 280 -0.29 -7.19 34.42
CA GLN A 280 0.35 -5.88 34.27
C GLN A 280 0.73 -5.61 32.81
N GLU A 281 1.47 -6.52 32.17
CA GLU A 281 1.84 -6.41 30.74
C GLU A 281 0.61 -6.32 29.82
N GLN A 282 -0.42 -7.11 30.12
CA GLN A 282 -1.68 -7.08 29.37
C GLN A 282 -2.38 -5.72 29.48
N THR A 283 -2.31 -5.07 30.63
CA THR A 283 -2.89 -3.74 30.84
C THR A 283 -2.16 -2.70 29.98
N ILE A 284 -0.85 -2.79 29.85
CA ILE A 284 -0.04 -1.94 28.95
C ILE A 284 -0.47 -2.18 27.50
N LEU A 285 -0.53 -3.42 27.06
CA LEU A 285 -0.92 -3.76 25.69
C LEU A 285 -2.33 -3.30 25.35
N ASN A 286 -3.31 -3.44 26.25
CA ASN A 286 -4.67 -2.97 26.02
C ASN A 286 -4.73 -1.45 25.73
N ARG A 287 -3.78 -0.66 26.24
CA ARG A 287 -3.68 0.79 25.99
C ARG A 287 -2.86 1.13 24.74
N ARG A 288 -1.82 0.36 24.46
CA ARG A 288 -0.79 0.70 23.46
C ARG A 288 -0.87 -0.11 22.15
N ALA A 289 -1.57 -1.24 22.14
CA ALA A 289 -1.56 -2.15 20.99
C ALA A 289 -2.18 -1.58 19.70
N GLU A 290 -2.95 -0.48 19.76
CA GLU A 290 -3.41 0.26 18.59
C GLU A 290 -2.26 0.76 17.72
N ALA A 291 -1.07 0.97 18.30
CA ALA A 291 0.15 1.35 17.60
C ALA A 291 0.71 0.26 16.67
N ILE A 292 0.26 -1.00 16.80
CA ILE A 292 0.65 -2.12 15.94
C ILE A 292 -0.39 -2.29 14.82
N CYS A 293 0.06 -2.30 13.57
CA CYS A 293 -0.79 -2.57 12.41
C CYS A 293 -0.22 -3.74 11.59
N VAL A 294 -1.09 -4.68 11.23
CA VAL A 294 -0.73 -5.87 10.43
C VAL A 294 -1.46 -5.81 9.09
N TYR A 295 -0.70 -5.91 8.00
CA TYR A 295 -1.22 -6.08 6.65
C TYR A 295 -0.85 -7.47 6.12
N GLU A 296 -1.84 -8.32 5.89
CA GLU A 296 -1.66 -9.60 5.22
C GLU A 296 -1.72 -9.37 3.70
N LEU A 297 -0.59 -9.59 3.02
CA LEU A 297 -0.46 -9.40 1.59
C LEU A 297 -0.65 -10.72 0.84
N GLN A 298 -1.12 -10.64 -0.41
CA GLN A 298 -1.30 -11.82 -1.27
C GLN A 298 -1.02 -11.51 -2.75
N GLY A 299 -0.76 -12.58 -3.52
CA GLY A 299 -0.52 -12.48 -4.96
C GLY A 299 0.87 -11.96 -5.31
N ASN A 300 0.99 -11.30 -6.45
CA ASN A 300 2.27 -10.79 -6.92
C ASN A 300 2.46 -9.34 -6.51
N LEU A 301 3.57 -9.04 -5.85
CA LEU A 301 3.95 -7.68 -5.49
C LEU A 301 4.80 -7.06 -6.59
N PHE A 302 4.24 -6.06 -7.23
CA PHE A 302 4.88 -5.19 -8.20
C PHE A 302 4.61 -3.73 -7.80
N PHE A 303 5.17 -2.77 -8.52
CA PHE A 303 5.07 -1.34 -8.19
C PHE A 303 3.63 -0.90 -7.85
N GLY A 304 2.66 -1.13 -8.76
CA GLY A 304 1.29 -0.67 -8.56
C GLY A 304 0.54 -1.40 -7.44
N ALA A 305 0.96 -2.63 -7.11
CA ALA A 305 0.43 -3.39 -5.97
C ALA A 305 0.83 -2.76 -4.64
N LEU A 306 2.11 -2.46 -4.48
CA LEU A 306 2.64 -1.81 -3.27
C LEU A 306 2.20 -0.36 -3.14
N GLU A 307 2.08 0.38 -4.25
CA GLU A 307 1.55 1.74 -4.23
C GLU A 307 0.13 1.78 -3.62
N GLN A 308 -0.73 0.81 -3.96
CA GLN A 308 -2.06 0.70 -3.34
C GLN A 308 -1.98 0.42 -1.82
N VAL A 309 -1.03 -0.42 -1.39
CA VAL A 309 -0.78 -0.67 0.05
C VAL A 309 -0.38 0.63 0.73
N PHE A 310 0.55 1.38 0.14
CA PHE A 310 1.06 2.62 0.72
C PHE A 310 0.02 3.73 0.78
N ARG A 311 -0.83 3.84 -0.24
CA ARG A 311 -1.93 4.81 -0.24
C ARG A 311 -2.92 4.55 0.89
N LYS A 312 -3.25 3.27 1.15
CA LYS A 312 -4.09 2.89 2.29
C LYS A 312 -3.41 3.16 3.63
N LEU A 313 -2.12 2.85 3.72
CA LEU A 313 -1.31 3.07 4.90
C LEU A 313 -1.18 4.57 5.24
N ALA A 314 -0.99 5.43 4.24
CA ALA A 314 -0.80 6.87 4.42
C ALA A 314 -1.94 7.55 5.20
N ALA A 315 -3.17 7.05 5.08
CA ALA A 315 -4.32 7.57 5.81
C ALA A 315 -4.29 7.23 7.33
N GLU A 316 -3.39 6.35 7.77
CA GLU A 316 -3.36 5.79 9.12
C GLU A 316 -2.02 5.97 9.84
N LEU A 317 -1.03 6.54 9.16
CA LEU A 317 0.35 6.63 9.65
C LEU A 317 0.47 7.27 11.02
N ASP A 318 -0.36 8.27 11.34
CA ASP A 318 -0.28 9.00 12.62
C ASP A 318 -0.55 8.12 13.84
N SER A 319 -1.32 7.04 13.68
CA SER A 319 -1.69 6.11 14.76
C SER A 319 -0.78 4.88 14.86
N ILE A 320 0.18 4.70 13.94
CA ILE A 320 1.01 3.49 13.82
C ILE A 320 2.44 3.79 14.24
N THR A 321 3.00 2.93 15.09
CA THR A 321 4.44 2.89 15.40
C THR A 321 5.10 1.68 14.74
N TYR A 322 4.40 0.53 14.72
CA TYR A 322 4.88 -0.74 14.18
C TYR A 322 3.97 -1.22 13.05
N LEU A 323 4.53 -1.39 11.86
CA LEU A 323 3.86 -1.94 10.69
C LEU A 323 4.39 -3.33 10.39
N ILE A 324 3.56 -4.36 10.46
CA ILE A 324 3.89 -5.72 10.07
C ILE A 324 3.29 -6.00 8.69
N LEU A 325 4.12 -6.37 7.72
CA LEU A 325 3.71 -6.85 6.41
C LEU A 325 3.91 -8.36 6.34
N ASP A 326 2.82 -9.12 6.31
CA ASP A 326 2.87 -10.57 6.16
C ASP A 326 2.89 -10.98 4.69
N MET A 327 3.99 -11.63 4.30
CA MET A 327 4.25 -12.10 2.95
C MET A 327 3.87 -13.57 2.72
N LYS A 328 3.21 -14.24 3.66
CA LYS A 328 2.89 -15.68 3.60
C LYS A 328 2.19 -16.12 2.32
N ARG A 329 1.35 -15.27 1.76
CA ARG A 329 0.55 -15.52 0.54
C ARG A 329 1.06 -14.77 -0.68
N VAL A 330 2.21 -14.14 -0.57
CA VAL A 330 2.89 -13.50 -1.69
C VAL A 330 3.56 -14.57 -2.54
N LEU A 331 3.25 -14.57 -3.83
CA LEU A 331 3.76 -15.55 -4.78
C LEU A 331 5.09 -15.10 -5.39
N GLU A 332 5.19 -13.82 -5.74
CA GLU A 332 6.37 -13.23 -6.38
C GLU A 332 6.52 -11.78 -5.91
N ILE A 333 7.76 -11.35 -5.73
CA ILE A 333 8.13 -9.96 -5.42
C ILE A 333 9.13 -9.53 -6.49
N ASP A 334 8.78 -8.53 -7.30
CA ASP A 334 9.68 -8.04 -8.33
C ASP A 334 10.70 -7.03 -7.77
N ASP A 335 11.78 -6.75 -8.52
CA ASP A 335 12.85 -5.84 -8.10
C ASP A 335 12.35 -4.42 -7.79
N CYS A 336 11.25 -4.00 -8.42
CA CYS A 336 10.64 -2.70 -8.17
C CYS A 336 9.93 -2.67 -6.84
N ALA A 337 9.22 -3.75 -6.50
CA ALA A 337 8.60 -3.92 -5.21
C ALA A 337 9.64 -3.95 -4.08
N VAL A 338 10.77 -4.64 -4.30
CA VAL A 338 11.90 -4.64 -3.36
C VAL A 338 12.45 -3.22 -3.16
N THR A 339 12.63 -2.44 -4.25
CA THR A 339 13.11 -1.05 -4.15
C THR A 339 12.13 -0.18 -3.38
N LEU A 340 10.84 -0.32 -3.67
CA LEU A 340 9.79 0.49 -3.06
C LEU A 340 9.60 0.17 -1.58
N LEU A 341 9.71 -1.11 -1.18
CA LEU A 341 9.72 -1.52 0.23
C LEU A 341 10.91 -0.90 0.98
N ALA A 342 12.09 -0.87 0.35
CA ALA A 342 13.27 -0.27 0.93
C ALA A 342 13.11 1.25 1.14
N GLU A 343 12.59 1.98 0.15
CA GLU A 343 12.33 3.41 0.28
C GLU A 343 11.24 3.71 1.33
N MET A 344 10.20 2.88 1.42
CA MET A 344 9.16 3.02 2.44
C MET A 344 9.72 2.88 3.84
N GLU A 345 10.52 1.85 4.08
CA GLU A 345 11.15 1.64 5.40
C GLU A 345 11.95 2.86 5.81
N LYS A 346 12.77 3.40 4.90
CA LYS A 346 13.57 4.59 5.15
C LYS A 346 12.72 5.81 5.53
N VAL A 347 11.66 6.08 4.75
CA VAL A 347 10.76 7.21 5.02
C VAL A 347 10.03 7.03 6.37
N LEU A 348 9.55 5.83 6.67
CA LEU A 348 8.86 5.55 7.93
C LEU A 348 9.80 5.58 9.13
N ALA A 349 11.06 5.18 8.96
CA ALA A 349 12.07 5.25 10.01
C ALA A 349 12.43 6.71 10.38
N GLU A 350 12.42 7.64 9.41
CA GLU A 350 12.60 9.08 9.66
C GLU A 350 11.49 9.64 10.57
N ASP A 351 10.28 9.08 10.50
CA ASP A 351 9.13 9.41 11.36
C ASP A 351 9.09 8.57 12.67
N GLY A 352 10.14 7.83 12.98
CA GLY A 352 10.23 6.97 14.17
C GLY A 352 9.35 5.72 14.12
N LYS A 353 8.86 5.34 12.94
CA LYS A 353 8.03 4.15 12.72
C LYS A 353 8.89 2.99 12.24
N LYS A 354 8.50 1.77 12.55
CA LYS A 354 9.26 0.57 12.15
C LYS A 354 8.42 -0.37 11.29
N VAL A 355 9.01 -0.80 10.17
CA VAL A 355 8.43 -1.81 9.27
C VAL A 355 9.06 -3.17 9.56
N LEU A 356 8.23 -4.18 9.69
CA LEU A 356 8.60 -5.56 9.97
C LEU A 356 8.03 -6.47 8.87
N LEU A 357 8.85 -7.39 8.36
CA LEU A 357 8.43 -8.33 7.32
C LEU A 357 8.35 -9.75 7.90
N ALA A 358 7.16 -10.34 7.85
CA ALA A 358 6.92 -11.72 8.25
C ALA A 358 6.79 -12.63 7.02
N HIS A 359 7.25 -13.88 7.11
CA HIS A 359 7.22 -14.89 6.04
C HIS A 359 7.87 -14.42 4.72
N LEU A 360 8.91 -13.59 4.80
CA LEU A 360 9.58 -13.08 3.60
C LEU A 360 10.29 -14.20 2.85
N PRO A 361 10.08 -14.35 1.51
CA PRO A 361 10.85 -15.29 0.70
C PRO A 361 12.36 -15.01 0.78
N VAL A 362 13.17 -16.07 0.90
CA VAL A 362 14.63 -15.97 1.12
C VAL A 362 15.32 -15.08 0.07
N ALA A 363 14.96 -15.24 -1.21
CA ALA A 363 15.54 -14.44 -2.30
C ALA A 363 15.23 -12.94 -2.16
N ALA A 364 13.99 -12.59 -1.75
CA ALA A 364 13.61 -11.20 -1.51
C ALA A 364 14.32 -10.62 -0.28
N GLY A 365 14.50 -11.42 0.77
CA GLY A 365 15.26 -11.04 1.97
C GLY A 365 16.72 -10.75 1.66
N GLN A 366 17.36 -11.56 0.82
CA GLN A 366 18.72 -11.33 0.35
C GLN A 366 18.82 -10.02 -0.47
N ALA A 367 17.91 -9.82 -1.42
CA ALA A 367 17.86 -8.62 -2.24
C ALA A 367 17.64 -7.33 -1.42
N LEU A 368 16.82 -7.37 -0.37
CA LEU A 368 16.64 -6.25 0.57
C LEU A 368 17.90 -5.99 1.40
N THR A 369 18.57 -7.05 1.87
CA THR A 369 19.77 -6.93 2.70
C THR A 369 20.98 -6.42 1.90
N GLU A 370 21.10 -6.79 0.62
CA GLU A 370 22.18 -6.35 -0.27
C GLU A 370 22.08 -4.86 -0.61
N ARG A 371 20.88 -4.30 -0.58
CA ARG A 371 20.63 -2.86 -0.75
C ARG A 371 20.88 -2.10 0.56
N ARG A 372 22.12 -2.09 1.02
CA ARG A 372 22.58 -1.50 2.30
C ARG A 372 22.17 -0.06 2.57
N GLU A 373 21.72 0.69 1.58
CA GLU A 373 21.24 2.07 1.73
C GLU A 373 19.84 2.17 2.38
N ALA A 374 19.13 1.05 2.53
CA ALA A 374 17.73 0.99 2.90
C ALA A 374 17.45 0.72 4.40
N GLY A 375 18.44 0.78 5.27
CA GLY A 375 18.20 0.66 6.73
C GLY A 375 17.75 -0.71 7.24
N TRP A 376 17.45 -1.68 6.35
CA TRP A 376 17.01 -3.00 6.75
C TRP A 376 18.11 -3.76 7.50
N THR A 377 17.91 -3.94 8.80
CA THR A 377 18.71 -4.83 9.64
C THR A 377 18.04 -6.19 9.71
N LYS A 378 18.79 -7.24 10.07
CA LYS A 378 18.23 -8.59 10.30
C LYS A 378 17.08 -8.59 11.31
N ASP A 379 17.02 -7.58 12.17
CA ASP A 379 15.99 -7.41 13.21
C ASP A 379 14.60 -6.98 12.65
N GLY A 380 14.48 -6.74 11.36
CA GLY A 380 13.21 -6.44 10.68
C GLY A 380 12.55 -7.65 10.00
N PHE A 381 13.20 -8.83 9.99
CA PHE A 381 12.69 -10.04 9.33
C PHE A 381 12.29 -11.10 10.34
N PHE A 382 11.06 -11.58 10.22
CA PHE A 382 10.49 -12.55 11.14
C PHE A 382 10.01 -13.82 10.42
N PRO A 383 10.13 -14.99 11.03
CA PRO A 383 9.69 -16.24 10.43
C PRO A 383 8.18 -16.30 10.20
N ASP A 384 7.41 -15.65 11.07
CA ASP A 384 5.94 -15.58 11.01
C ASP A 384 5.40 -14.31 11.68
N ILE A 385 4.08 -14.08 11.55
CA ILE A 385 3.38 -12.93 12.17
C ILE A 385 3.51 -12.97 13.69
N ASP A 386 3.44 -14.16 14.28
CA ASP A 386 3.45 -14.35 15.73
C ASP A 386 4.75 -13.82 16.36
N ALA A 387 5.89 -14.16 15.75
CA ALA A 387 7.19 -13.65 16.18
C ALA A 387 7.31 -12.13 16.01
N ALA A 388 6.75 -11.57 14.92
CA ALA A 388 6.75 -10.12 14.69
C ALA A 388 5.84 -9.39 15.70
N LEU A 389 4.66 -9.93 16.01
CA LEU A 389 3.77 -9.39 17.04
C LEU A 389 4.42 -9.45 18.41
N GLU A 390 5.02 -10.58 18.78
CA GLU A 390 5.72 -10.78 20.04
C GLU A 390 6.81 -9.72 20.24
N TRP A 391 7.59 -9.46 19.18
CA TRP A 391 8.63 -8.44 19.20
C TRP A 391 8.05 -7.01 19.38
N CYS A 392 6.96 -6.66 18.70
CA CYS A 392 6.31 -5.36 18.84
C CYS A 392 5.73 -5.18 20.26
N GLU A 393 5.05 -6.20 20.78
CA GLU A 393 4.49 -6.19 22.12
C GLU A 393 5.58 -6.01 23.19
N ASP A 394 6.71 -6.74 23.07
CA ASP A 394 7.86 -6.60 23.98
C ASP A 394 8.41 -5.18 24.00
N ARG A 395 8.47 -4.51 22.83
CA ARG A 395 8.93 -3.13 22.72
C ARG A 395 7.97 -2.15 23.38
N LEU A 396 6.65 -2.30 23.14
CA LEU A 396 5.64 -1.45 23.77
C LEU A 396 5.67 -1.59 25.30
N ILE A 397 5.86 -2.81 25.82
CA ILE A 397 5.99 -3.07 27.25
C ILE A 397 7.27 -2.44 27.80
N ALA A 398 8.40 -2.62 27.11
CA ALA A 398 9.69 -2.07 27.52
C ALA A 398 9.72 -0.55 27.55
N GLU A 399 9.07 0.11 26.59
CA GLU A 399 8.94 1.57 26.53
C GLU A 399 8.20 2.14 27.74
N GLU A 400 7.16 1.47 28.24
CA GLU A 400 6.35 1.92 29.37
C GLU A 400 6.95 1.48 30.72
N SER A 401 7.73 0.39 30.72
CA SER A 401 8.44 -0.13 31.90
C SER A 401 9.81 0.53 32.13
N ALA A 402 10.26 1.42 31.24
CA ALA A 402 11.58 2.05 31.32
C ALA A 402 11.79 2.94 32.57
N ASP A 403 10.72 3.34 33.26
CA ASP A 403 10.78 4.03 34.57
C ASP A 403 11.09 3.07 35.73
N ASP A 404 10.87 1.75 35.55
CA ASP A 404 11.19 0.73 36.53
C ASP A 404 12.43 -0.07 36.04
N LYS A 405 13.61 0.49 36.25
CA LYS A 405 14.90 -0.18 36.03
C LYS A 405 15.07 -1.35 37.03
N CYS A 406 14.27 -2.40 36.85
CA CYS A 406 14.50 -3.66 37.54
C CYS A 406 15.05 -4.69 36.54
N GLU A 407 16.39 -4.85 36.52
CA GLU A 407 17.06 -5.97 35.91
C GLU A 407 16.38 -7.29 36.31
N LYS A 408 16.05 -8.15 35.33
CA LYS A 408 15.81 -9.62 35.40
C LYS A 408 15.53 -10.20 36.82
N ALA A 409 14.78 -9.50 37.65
CA ALA A 409 14.45 -9.95 39.00
C ALA A 409 13.45 -11.12 38.90
N VAL A 410 13.67 -12.16 39.68
CA VAL A 410 12.72 -13.24 39.90
C VAL A 410 11.43 -12.62 40.44
N VAL A 411 10.31 -12.79 39.74
CA VAL A 411 9.00 -12.27 40.14
C VAL A 411 8.65 -12.89 41.52
N PRO A 412 8.38 -12.06 42.55
CA PRO A 412 8.07 -12.57 43.88
C PRO A 412 6.79 -13.40 43.88
N LEU A 413 6.71 -14.44 44.73
CA LEU A 413 5.55 -15.32 44.82
C LEU A 413 4.24 -14.54 45.05
N GLU A 414 4.27 -13.52 45.91
CA GLU A 414 3.12 -12.67 46.26
C GLU A 414 2.56 -11.82 45.12
N THR A 415 3.35 -11.61 44.06
CA THR A 415 2.96 -10.80 42.90
C THR A 415 2.51 -11.65 41.71
N MET A 416 2.47 -12.97 41.86
CA MET A 416 1.98 -13.88 40.83
C MET A 416 0.48 -13.69 40.60
N ASP A 417 0.06 -13.54 39.33
CA ASP A 417 -1.34 -13.33 38.93
C ASP A 417 -2.29 -14.38 39.52
N MET A 418 -1.82 -15.64 39.59
CA MET A 418 -2.56 -16.77 40.12
C MET A 418 -2.86 -16.63 41.62
N LEU A 419 -2.09 -15.85 42.35
CA LEU A 419 -2.24 -15.61 43.80
C LEU A 419 -2.89 -14.25 44.11
N ALA A 420 -3.48 -13.62 43.11
CA ALA A 420 -4.20 -12.36 43.33
C ALA A 420 -5.32 -12.49 44.39
N GLY A 421 -5.32 -11.58 45.36
CA GLY A 421 -6.29 -11.57 46.47
C GLY A 421 -5.97 -12.48 47.66
N PHE A 422 -4.79 -13.17 47.64
CA PHE A 422 -4.28 -13.84 48.84
C PHE A 422 -3.68 -12.79 49.80
N ASP A 423 -3.92 -12.97 51.08
CA ASP A 423 -3.34 -12.10 52.11
C ASP A 423 -1.93 -12.56 52.54
N ALA A 424 -1.24 -11.75 53.35
CA ALA A 424 0.14 -12.01 53.75
C ALA A 424 0.29 -13.34 54.55
N ASN A 425 -0.71 -13.72 55.32
CA ASN A 425 -0.72 -15.00 56.07
C ASN A 425 -0.86 -16.18 55.12
N GLU A 426 -1.80 -16.10 54.17
CA GLU A 426 -2.03 -17.13 53.16
C GLU A 426 -0.80 -17.32 52.27
N ILE A 427 -0.13 -16.23 51.85
CA ILE A 427 1.15 -16.28 51.12
C ILE A 427 2.25 -16.92 51.96
N GLY A 428 2.32 -16.58 53.25
CA GLY A 428 3.28 -17.20 54.18
C GLY A 428 3.09 -18.70 54.29
N LEU A 429 1.83 -19.18 54.34
CA LEU A 429 1.50 -20.62 54.34
C LEU A 429 1.89 -21.27 53.00
N LEU A 430 1.58 -20.64 51.86
CA LEU A 430 1.99 -21.13 50.52
C LEU A 430 3.50 -21.26 50.42
N ARG A 431 4.26 -20.30 50.93
CA ARG A 431 5.76 -20.38 50.93
C ARG A 431 6.29 -21.60 51.64
N SER A 432 5.61 -22.16 52.64
CA SER A 432 6.01 -23.36 53.36
C SER A 432 5.87 -24.64 52.58
N ILE A 433 5.03 -24.66 51.54
CA ILE A 433 4.73 -25.83 50.72
C ILE A 433 5.21 -25.74 49.27
N VAL A 434 5.55 -24.54 48.78
CA VAL A 434 6.04 -24.27 47.44
C VAL A 434 7.51 -24.67 47.33
N GLU A 435 7.84 -25.34 46.24
CA GLU A 435 9.19 -25.71 45.88
C GLU A 435 9.73 -24.79 44.79
N VAL A 436 11.03 -24.45 44.81
CA VAL A 436 11.68 -23.63 43.77
C VAL A 436 12.54 -24.52 42.90
N ALA A 437 12.29 -24.47 41.60
CA ALA A 437 13.07 -25.26 40.63
C ALA A 437 13.68 -24.35 39.57
N TYR A 438 14.83 -24.75 39.07
CA TYR A 438 15.64 -24.05 38.05
C TYR A 438 15.79 -24.97 36.84
N TYR A 439 15.56 -24.42 35.65
CA TYR A 439 15.62 -25.16 34.39
C TYR A 439 16.56 -24.46 33.41
N ALA A 440 17.40 -25.26 32.75
CA ALA A 440 18.28 -24.79 31.68
C ALA A 440 17.51 -24.65 30.36
N PRO A 441 17.97 -23.81 29.42
CA PRO A 441 17.38 -23.73 28.08
C PRO A 441 17.35 -25.09 27.38
N GLY A 442 16.19 -25.45 26.80
CA GLY A 442 15.96 -26.76 26.18
C GLY A 442 15.50 -27.86 27.15
N GLU A 443 15.51 -27.63 28.45
CA GLU A 443 15.07 -28.60 29.44
C GLU A 443 13.53 -28.70 29.44
N VAL A 444 13.04 -29.96 29.52
CA VAL A 444 11.59 -30.23 29.56
C VAL A 444 11.15 -30.18 31.03
N ILE A 445 10.28 -29.21 31.33
CA ILE A 445 9.72 -29.02 32.68
C ILE A 445 8.58 -30.01 32.93
N VAL A 446 7.73 -30.22 31.92
CA VAL A 446 6.54 -31.08 31.97
C VAL A 446 6.44 -31.80 30.64
N ARG A 447 6.09 -33.09 30.68
CA ARG A 447 5.82 -33.88 29.47
C ARG A 447 4.35 -34.17 29.29
N GLU A 448 3.86 -34.13 28.05
CA GLU A 448 2.52 -34.58 27.68
C GLU A 448 2.32 -36.04 28.15
N GLY A 449 1.21 -36.29 28.85
CA GLY A 449 0.85 -37.61 29.41
C GLY A 449 1.35 -37.87 30.83
N ASP A 450 2.30 -37.07 31.39
CA ASP A 450 2.73 -37.21 32.77
C ASP A 450 1.59 -36.94 33.77
N PRO A 451 1.63 -37.47 35.00
CA PRO A 451 0.68 -37.12 36.05
C PRO A 451 0.63 -35.60 36.32
N ALA A 452 -0.54 -35.06 36.46
CA ALA A 452 -0.75 -33.64 36.69
C ALA A 452 -0.98 -33.34 38.17
N ASP A 453 0.08 -33.41 39.00
CA ASP A 453 0.05 -33.31 40.45
C ASP A 453 0.47 -31.96 41.05
N SER A 454 0.84 -31.02 40.21
CA SER A 454 1.39 -29.71 40.62
C SER A 454 1.02 -28.60 39.67
N LEU A 455 0.89 -27.36 40.19
CA LEU A 455 0.76 -26.10 39.46
C LEU A 455 2.11 -25.41 39.44
N PHE A 456 2.48 -24.87 38.29
CA PHE A 456 3.74 -24.15 38.11
C PHE A 456 3.45 -22.65 37.94
N LEU A 457 4.24 -21.79 38.61
CA LEU A 457 4.22 -20.35 38.49
C LEU A 457 5.58 -19.91 37.97
N LEU A 458 5.64 -19.35 36.77
CA LEU A 458 6.92 -18.93 36.16
C LEU A 458 7.39 -17.64 36.81
N ALA A 459 8.51 -17.72 37.56
CA ALA A 459 9.09 -16.59 38.27
C ALA A 459 10.15 -15.84 37.46
N ALA A 460 10.86 -16.51 36.57
CA ALA A 460 11.83 -15.90 35.67
C ALA A 460 12.01 -16.77 34.41
N GLY A 461 12.53 -16.17 33.36
CA GLY A 461 12.80 -16.87 32.10
C GLY A 461 11.62 -16.92 31.15
N LEU A 462 11.64 -17.89 30.24
CA LEU A 462 10.64 -18.06 29.19
C LEU A 462 10.44 -19.54 28.93
N VAL A 463 9.18 -19.98 28.82
CA VAL A 463 8.88 -21.39 28.52
C VAL A 463 7.87 -21.50 27.38
N ASN A 464 8.06 -22.49 26.50
CA ASN A 464 7.12 -22.81 25.43
C ASN A 464 6.23 -23.99 25.81
N VAL A 465 4.93 -23.83 25.54
CA VAL A 465 3.96 -24.93 25.58
C VAL A 465 3.88 -25.52 24.18
N CYS A 466 4.21 -26.79 24.03
CA CYS A 466 4.32 -27.47 22.74
C CYS A 466 3.43 -28.73 22.71
N LEU A 467 2.70 -28.88 21.60
CA LEU A 467 1.93 -30.10 21.32
C LEU A 467 2.73 -30.97 20.36
N ARG A 468 2.80 -32.27 20.63
CA ARG A 468 3.37 -33.25 19.71
C ARG A 468 2.38 -33.59 18.60
N LEU A 469 2.83 -33.57 17.35
CA LEU A 469 1.98 -33.87 16.19
C LEU A 469 2.37 -35.21 15.55
N GLY A 470 1.36 -36.03 15.24
CA GLY A 470 1.52 -37.26 14.48
C GLY A 470 2.38 -38.32 15.20
N ASP A 471 3.53 -38.67 14.63
CA ASP A 471 4.49 -39.66 15.15
C ASP A 471 5.39 -39.14 16.27
N GLY A 472 5.16 -37.94 16.78
CA GLY A 472 5.95 -37.30 17.83
C GLY A 472 7.23 -36.61 17.33
N THR A 473 7.53 -36.65 16.03
CA THR A 473 8.74 -36.01 15.45
C THR A 473 8.57 -34.51 15.25
N ARG A 474 7.34 -34.04 15.13
CA ARG A 474 7.01 -32.62 14.97
C ARG A 474 6.37 -32.05 16.22
N GLN A 475 6.82 -30.87 16.60
CA GLN A 475 6.22 -30.10 17.69
C GLN A 475 5.58 -28.81 17.15
N LYS A 476 4.41 -28.47 17.64
CA LYS A 476 3.74 -27.19 17.37
C LYS A 476 3.70 -26.35 18.64
N ARG A 477 4.30 -25.17 18.62
CA ARG A 477 4.18 -24.20 19.72
C ARG A 477 2.73 -23.72 19.81
N LEU A 478 2.10 -23.95 20.95
CA LEU A 478 0.77 -23.45 21.27
C LEU A 478 0.82 -22.06 21.90
N ALA A 479 1.74 -21.88 22.86
CA ALA A 479 1.93 -20.63 23.57
C ALA A 479 3.38 -20.48 24.07
N THR A 480 3.79 -19.26 24.35
CA THR A 480 4.99 -18.94 25.15
C THR A 480 4.52 -18.27 26.43
N ILE A 481 5.07 -18.65 27.58
CA ILE A 481 4.66 -18.14 28.89
C ILE A 481 5.74 -17.20 29.41
N ALA A 482 5.32 -15.99 29.82
CA ALA A 482 6.15 -14.97 30.43
C ALA A 482 6.15 -15.08 31.97
N PRO A 483 7.13 -14.48 32.66
CA PRO A 483 7.14 -14.40 34.12
C PRO A 483 5.87 -13.77 34.70
N GLY A 484 5.43 -14.25 35.86
CA GLY A 484 4.18 -13.84 36.52
C GLY A 484 2.98 -14.73 36.17
N VAL A 485 3.06 -15.53 35.13
CA VAL A 485 1.97 -16.39 34.62
C VAL A 485 2.14 -17.83 35.11
N ALA A 486 1.02 -18.52 35.32
CA ALA A 486 0.97 -19.93 35.72
C ALA A 486 0.77 -20.88 34.53
N PHE A 487 1.19 -22.14 34.69
CA PHE A 487 0.87 -23.22 33.76
C PHE A 487 0.63 -24.55 34.50
N GLY A 488 -0.02 -25.51 33.82
CA GLY A 488 -0.41 -26.76 34.41
C GLY A 488 -1.66 -26.66 35.29
N GLU A 489 -2.44 -25.60 35.14
CA GLU A 489 -3.65 -25.26 35.89
C GLU A 489 -4.81 -26.24 35.66
N LEU A 490 -4.86 -26.92 34.51
CA LEU A 490 -5.92 -27.90 34.20
C LEU A 490 -5.93 -29.04 35.20
N ALA A 491 -4.79 -29.43 35.70
CA ALA A 491 -4.65 -30.46 36.75
C ALA A 491 -5.46 -30.18 38.02
N VAL A 492 -5.72 -28.89 38.32
CA VAL A 492 -6.49 -28.49 39.50
C VAL A 492 -7.96 -28.86 39.35
N PHE A 493 -8.44 -28.98 38.10
CA PHE A 493 -9.85 -29.25 37.81
C PHE A 493 -10.14 -30.74 37.57
N ASP A 494 -9.33 -31.41 36.76
CA ASP A 494 -9.63 -32.75 36.25
C ASP A 494 -8.75 -33.86 36.84
N GLY A 495 -7.65 -33.52 37.54
CA GLY A 495 -6.72 -34.50 38.11
C GLY A 495 -6.14 -35.47 37.06
N GLY A 496 -6.15 -35.06 35.77
CA GLY A 496 -5.80 -35.90 34.65
C GLY A 496 -4.27 -35.98 34.42
N THR A 497 -3.89 -36.06 33.15
CA THR A 497 -2.52 -36.00 32.71
C THR A 497 -2.21 -34.66 32.07
N ARG A 498 -0.93 -34.37 31.93
CA ARG A 498 -0.45 -33.14 31.24
C ARG A 498 -0.88 -33.14 29.77
N SER A 499 -1.45 -32.04 29.31
CA SER A 499 -2.02 -31.90 27.96
C SER A 499 -1.01 -31.50 26.90
N ALA A 500 0.21 -31.08 27.29
CA ALA A 500 1.27 -30.62 26.40
C ALA A 500 2.64 -30.67 27.08
N ASP A 501 3.71 -30.69 26.28
CA ASP A 501 5.08 -30.49 26.77
C ASP A 501 5.28 -29.02 27.14
N VAL A 502 6.01 -28.74 28.22
CA VAL A 502 6.49 -27.41 28.59
C VAL A 502 8.01 -27.41 28.63
N ILE A 503 8.64 -26.56 27.82
CA ILE A 503 10.09 -26.56 27.57
C ILE A 503 10.64 -25.17 27.87
N ALA A 504 11.73 -25.09 28.64
CA ALA A 504 12.40 -23.83 28.90
C ALA A 504 13.10 -23.30 27.64
N VAL A 505 12.81 -22.05 27.27
CA VAL A 505 13.45 -21.34 26.14
C VAL A 505 14.66 -20.54 26.62
N LEU A 506 14.50 -19.88 27.77
CA LEU A 506 15.56 -19.17 28.50
C LEU A 506 15.75 -19.84 29.85
N PRO A 507 16.88 -19.59 30.57
CA PRO A 507 17.03 -20.06 31.94
C PRO A 507 15.78 -19.67 32.74
N ALA A 508 15.06 -20.66 33.27
CA ALA A 508 13.77 -20.45 33.89
C ALA A 508 13.78 -20.81 35.38
N VAL A 509 13.03 -20.06 36.16
CA VAL A 509 12.76 -20.30 37.58
C VAL A 509 11.27 -20.48 37.77
N CYS A 510 10.88 -21.60 38.35
CA CYS A 510 9.47 -21.89 38.60
C CYS A 510 9.24 -22.11 40.11
N TYR A 511 8.14 -21.56 40.61
CA TYR A 511 7.53 -21.99 41.86
C TYR A 511 6.60 -23.17 41.57
N ILE A 512 6.81 -24.29 42.18
CA ILE A 512 6.02 -25.51 42.04
C ILE A 512 5.10 -25.62 43.25
N LEU A 513 3.81 -25.63 43.04
CA LEU A 513 2.81 -25.84 44.08
C LEU A 513 2.26 -27.26 43.99
N PRO A 514 2.65 -28.19 44.87
CA PRO A 514 2.11 -29.54 44.89
C PRO A 514 0.65 -29.52 45.32
N LEU A 515 -0.28 -30.06 44.50
CA LEU A 515 -1.73 -29.96 44.73
C LEU A 515 -2.16 -30.68 45.99
N ALA A 516 -1.60 -31.83 46.30
CA ALA A 516 -1.91 -32.59 47.55
C ALA A 516 -1.63 -31.73 48.80
N LYS A 517 -0.42 -31.07 48.85
CA LYS A 517 -0.07 -30.20 49.99
C LYS A 517 -0.96 -28.96 50.04
N PHE A 518 -1.34 -28.40 48.86
CA PHE A 518 -2.26 -27.28 48.79
C PHE A 518 -3.68 -27.67 49.30
N ASP A 519 -4.18 -28.83 48.93
CA ASP A 519 -5.51 -29.32 49.38
C ASP A 519 -5.58 -29.54 50.89
N GLU A 520 -4.50 -30.10 51.49
CA GLU A 520 -4.37 -30.21 52.94
C GLU A 520 -4.45 -28.84 53.63
N LEU A 521 -3.70 -27.87 53.08
CA LEU A 521 -3.69 -26.51 53.59
C LEU A 521 -5.05 -25.80 53.42
N ALA A 522 -5.68 -25.93 52.24
CA ALA A 522 -6.97 -25.37 51.92
C ALA A 522 -8.13 -25.98 52.72
N ALA A 523 -8.00 -27.21 53.19
CA ALA A 523 -8.98 -27.83 54.11
C ALA A 523 -9.02 -27.10 55.46
N LEU A 524 -7.89 -26.55 55.90
CA LEU A 524 -7.77 -25.76 57.11
C LEU A 524 -8.15 -24.27 56.88
N HIS A 525 -7.90 -23.77 55.66
CA HIS A 525 -8.11 -22.37 55.27
C HIS A 525 -9.05 -22.28 54.07
N ARG A 526 -10.36 -22.45 54.28
CA ARG A 526 -11.40 -22.60 53.23
C ARG A 526 -11.43 -21.52 52.15
N GLY A 527 -10.96 -20.31 52.45
CA GLY A 527 -10.91 -19.19 51.49
C GLY A 527 -9.88 -19.37 50.38
N MET A 528 -8.77 -20.03 50.62
CA MET A 528 -7.66 -20.18 49.71
C MET A 528 -8.03 -20.92 48.41
N ARG A 529 -8.78 -22.04 48.53
CA ARG A 529 -9.24 -22.82 47.37
C ARG A 529 -10.18 -22.00 46.47
N THR A 530 -11.09 -21.24 47.07
CA THR A 530 -12.02 -20.38 46.32
C THR A 530 -11.28 -19.30 45.56
N LYS A 531 -10.28 -18.66 46.17
CA LYS A 531 -9.42 -17.63 45.52
C LYS A 531 -8.66 -18.23 44.36
N LEU A 532 -7.99 -19.36 44.55
CA LEU A 532 -7.23 -20.04 43.49
C LEU A 532 -8.12 -20.42 42.31
N LEU A 533 -9.25 -21.10 42.56
CA LEU A 533 -10.21 -21.47 41.52
C LEU A 533 -10.79 -20.27 40.78
N SER A 534 -11.06 -19.16 41.49
CA SER A 534 -11.55 -17.92 40.91
C SER A 534 -10.51 -17.27 39.97
N ASN A 535 -9.21 -17.32 40.34
CA ASN A 535 -8.10 -16.80 39.54
C ASN A 535 -7.88 -17.65 38.28
N ILE A 536 -7.89 -19.01 38.44
CA ILE A 536 -7.80 -19.93 37.30
C ILE A 536 -8.99 -19.71 36.34
N GLY A 537 -10.22 -19.59 36.88
CA GLY A 537 -11.42 -19.35 36.09
C GLY A 537 -11.35 -18.04 35.28
N ARG A 538 -10.79 -16.97 35.86
CA ARG A 538 -10.56 -15.69 35.13
C ARG A 538 -9.55 -15.86 34.01
N GLU A 539 -8.46 -16.55 34.26
CA GLU A 539 -7.41 -16.79 33.25
C GLU A 539 -7.92 -17.65 32.09
N LEU A 540 -8.62 -18.77 32.40
CA LEU A 540 -9.24 -19.62 31.38
C LEU A 540 -10.29 -18.88 30.56
N SER A 541 -11.11 -18.04 31.20
CA SER A 541 -12.08 -17.20 30.49
C SER A 541 -11.41 -16.16 29.58
N ALA A 542 -10.26 -15.60 29.98
CA ALA A 542 -9.49 -14.68 29.13
C ALA A 542 -8.86 -15.43 27.93
N ARG A 543 -8.31 -16.64 28.14
CA ARG A 543 -7.78 -17.49 27.07
C ARG A 543 -8.86 -17.88 26.05
N LEU A 544 -10.04 -18.27 26.53
CA LEU A 544 -11.18 -18.62 25.66
C LEU A 544 -11.61 -17.44 24.79
N ARG A 545 -11.78 -16.26 25.39
CA ARG A 545 -12.12 -15.04 24.62
C ARG A 545 -11.08 -14.68 23.56
N ARG A 546 -9.79 -14.90 23.82
CA ARG A 546 -8.73 -14.71 22.81
C ARG A 546 -8.84 -15.72 21.68
N ALA A 547 -9.07 -17.00 22.01
CA ALA A 547 -9.27 -18.05 21.02
C ALA A 547 -10.49 -17.77 20.13
N ASP A 548 -11.61 -17.31 20.73
CA ASP A 548 -12.81 -16.93 19.98
C ASP A 548 -12.55 -15.72 19.06
N ALA A 549 -11.77 -14.74 19.51
CA ALA A 549 -11.37 -13.59 18.68
C ALA A 549 -10.48 -14.02 17.52
N GLU A 550 -9.53 -14.94 17.75
CA GLU A 550 -8.68 -15.51 16.70
C GLU A 550 -9.50 -16.30 15.67
N ILE A 551 -10.45 -17.13 16.11
CA ILE A 551 -11.34 -17.89 15.22
C ILE A 551 -12.18 -16.93 14.37
N ARG A 552 -12.85 -15.95 14.96
CA ARG A 552 -13.59 -14.93 14.19
C ARG A 552 -12.72 -14.25 13.16
N SER A 553 -11.51 -13.94 13.56
CA SER A 553 -10.54 -13.29 12.69
C SER A 553 -10.05 -14.17 11.54
N LEU A 554 -10.21 -15.48 11.61
CA LEU A 554 -9.89 -16.43 10.52
C LEU A 554 -11.07 -16.62 9.56
N GLU A 555 -12.29 -16.38 10.00
CA GLU A 555 -13.52 -16.52 9.21
C GLU A 555 -13.88 -15.24 8.44
N GLU A 556 -13.44 -14.06 8.90
CA GLU A 556 -13.52 -12.78 8.18
C GLU A 556 -12.36 -12.60 7.18
#